data_e6261ebc211e7b59aaf5ab0097967661
#
_entry.id   e6261ebc211e7b59aaf5ab0097967661
#
_cell.length_a   1.000
_cell.length_b   1.000
_cell.length_c   1.000
_cell.angle_alpha   90.00
_cell.angle_beta   90.00
_cell.angle_gamma   90.00
#
_symmetry.space_group_name_H-M   'P 1'
#
loop_
_entity.id
_entity.type
_entity.pdbx_description
1 polymer ?
#
loop_
_entity_poly.entity_id
_entity_poly.type
_entity_poly.pdbx_seq_one_letter_code
_entity_poly.pdbx_strand_id
1 'polypeptide(L)'
;QMRIKFLSIIASFFMVSFVITSCLDDDNNIEYSPDATIHAFALDTAGLGSYKFTIDQLSREIYNEDSLPVHADTIIDKILIKTLTTASGVVTMKDKSGNDSVLNINDSIDLRKELTIKVWSTEALAGISPNQTKEYKIKVNVHKHDPDSLRWDYVGKMQDEIIGEQKTIEFNNKI
;
A
#
# COMPACT_ATOMS: atom_id res chain seq x y z
N GLN A 1 -47.32 26.52 -50.21
CA GLN A 1 -46.13 26.85 -49.38
C GLN A 1 -46.18 26.26 -47.94
N MET A 2 -47.36 25.82 -47.45
CA MET A 2 -47.47 25.27 -46.10
C MET A 2 -47.00 23.81 -45.97
N ARG A 3 -47.15 22.97 -47.02
CA ARG A 3 -46.80 21.55 -47.02
C ARG A 3 -45.29 21.30 -46.95
N ILE A 4 -44.48 22.18 -47.54
CA ILE A 4 -42.99 22.02 -47.54
C ILE A 4 -42.38 22.31 -46.16
N LYS A 5 -42.96 23.29 -45.41
CA LYS A 5 -42.48 23.60 -44.09
C LYS A 5 -42.76 22.50 -43.07
N PHE A 6 -43.88 21.77 -43.25
CA PHE A 6 -44.20 20.62 -42.39
C PHE A 6 -43.27 19.43 -42.63
N LEU A 7 -42.89 19.17 -43.88
CA LEU A 7 -41.96 18.11 -44.25
C LEU A 7 -40.55 18.39 -43.68
N SER A 8 -40.12 19.65 -43.68
CA SER A 8 -38.82 20.05 -43.12
C SER A 8 -38.76 19.90 -41.60
N ILE A 9 -39.85 20.17 -40.90
CA ILE A 9 -39.92 20.01 -39.46
C ILE A 9 -39.90 18.51 -39.09
N ILE A 10 -40.60 17.65 -39.81
CA ILE A 10 -40.59 16.18 -39.58
C ILE A 10 -39.23 15.60 -39.89
N ALA A 11 -38.59 16.01 -40.97
CA ALA A 11 -37.23 15.56 -41.32
C ALA A 11 -36.18 15.98 -40.25
N SER A 12 -36.34 17.20 -39.69
CA SER A 12 -35.47 17.69 -38.61
C SER A 12 -35.66 16.90 -37.32
N PHE A 13 -36.89 16.48 -37.01
CA PHE A 13 -37.21 15.66 -35.82
C PHE A 13 -36.66 14.23 -35.96
N PHE A 14 -36.68 13.66 -37.17
CA PHE A 14 -36.07 12.35 -37.45
C PHE A 14 -34.54 12.36 -37.35
N MET A 15 -33.88 13.46 -37.80
CA MET A 15 -32.42 13.58 -37.66
C MET A 15 -31.95 13.69 -36.22
N VAL A 16 -32.72 14.33 -35.35
CA VAL A 16 -32.36 14.45 -33.91
C VAL A 16 -32.56 13.13 -33.17
N SER A 17 -33.52 12.30 -33.62
CA SER A 17 -33.77 10.99 -33.00
C SER A 17 -32.67 9.96 -33.25
N PHE A 18 -31.90 10.09 -34.33
CA PHE A 18 -30.79 9.18 -34.63
C PHE A 18 -29.51 9.49 -33.85
N VAL A 19 -29.35 10.70 -33.31
CA VAL A 19 -28.11 11.10 -32.61
C VAL A 19 -28.12 10.65 -31.14
N ILE A 20 -29.28 10.39 -30.55
CA ILE A 20 -29.39 9.97 -29.13
C ILE A 20 -29.41 8.47 -28.91
N THR A 21 -29.48 7.66 -30.00
CA THR A 21 -29.40 6.20 -29.88
C THR A 21 -28.00 5.62 -30.00
N SER A 22 -26.99 6.42 -30.28
CA SER A 22 -25.60 5.93 -30.39
C SER A 22 -24.78 6.04 -29.08
N CYS A 23 -25.38 6.47 -27.97
CA CYS A 23 -24.72 6.56 -26.66
C CYS A 23 -25.35 5.65 -25.60
N LEU A 24 -26.19 4.69 -26.01
CA LEU A 24 -26.73 3.65 -25.14
C LEU A 24 -26.26 2.29 -25.65
N ASP A 25 -24.95 2.16 -25.91
CA ASP A 25 -24.33 0.87 -25.73
C ASP A 25 -24.22 0.66 -24.22
N ASP A 26 -25.27 0.05 -23.67
CA ASP A 26 -25.23 -0.65 -22.40
C ASP A 26 -24.31 -1.87 -22.57
N ASP A 27 -23.05 -1.62 -22.81
CA ASP A 27 -22.02 -2.60 -22.54
C ASP A 27 -21.84 -2.67 -21.01
N ASN A 28 -22.84 -3.27 -20.36
CA ASN A 28 -22.71 -3.89 -19.05
C ASN A 28 -21.75 -5.10 -19.15
N ASN A 29 -20.69 -4.95 -19.92
CA ASN A 29 -19.57 -5.85 -19.91
C ASN A 29 -18.71 -5.48 -18.72
N ILE A 30 -19.16 -5.89 -17.52
CA ILE A 30 -18.32 -5.84 -16.32
C ILE A 30 -17.15 -6.77 -16.62
N GLU A 31 -16.00 -6.17 -16.95
CA GLU A 31 -14.78 -6.91 -17.18
C GLU A 31 -14.24 -7.39 -15.82
N TYR A 32 -14.42 -8.68 -15.57
CA TYR A 32 -13.85 -9.32 -14.39
C TYR A 32 -12.37 -9.62 -14.63
N SER A 33 -11.54 -9.30 -13.65
CA SER A 33 -10.09 -9.53 -13.69
C SER A 33 -9.70 -10.54 -12.60
N PRO A 34 -8.85 -11.52 -12.91
CA PRO A 34 -8.29 -12.45 -11.94
C PRO A 34 -7.15 -11.83 -11.11
N ASP A 35 -6.69 -10.63 -11.49
CA ASP A 35 -5.51 -10.03 -10.86
C ASP A 35 -5.85 -9.42 -9.49
N ALA A 36 -5.21 -9.96 -8.46
CA ALA A 36 -5.30 -9.51 -7.06
C ALA A 36 -4.00 -8.86 -6.58
N THR A 37 -3.22 -8.22 -7.46
CA THR A 37 -1.96 -7.56 -7.08
C THR A 37 -2.19 -6.17 -6.48
N ILE A 38 -1.30 -5.78 -5.55
CA ILE A 38 -1.21 -4.42 -5.03
C ILE A 38 -0.18 -3.66 -5.87
N HIS A 39 -0.58 -2.50 -6.41
CA HIS A 39 0.27 -1.69 -7.28
C HIS A 39 0.87 -0.48 -6.57
N ALA A 40 0.17 0.06 -5.58
CA ALA A 40 0.67 1.19 -4.79
C ALA A 40 0.29 1.05 -3.33
N PHE A 41 1.22 1.42 -2.46
CA PHE A 41 1.02 1.49 -1.02
C PHE A 41 1.79 2.67 -0.44
N ALA A 42 1.15 3.46 0.41
CA ALA A 42 1.78 4.52 1.19
C ALA A 42 1.06 4.71 2.51
N LEU A 43 1.80 5.07 3.54
CA LEU A 43 1.27 5.44 4.85
C LEU A 43 1.26 6.97 5.01
N ASP A 44 0.36 7.48 5.83
CA ASP A 44 0.39 8.86 6.28
C ASP A 44 1.37 8.98 7.45
N THR A 45 2.62 9.29 7.11
CA THR A 45 3.72 9.47 8.07
C THR A 45 3.83 10.92 8.53
N ALA A 46 2.71 11.61 8.74
CA ALA A 46 2.67 13.02 9.14
C ALA A 46 3.62 13.30 10.32
N GLY A 47 4.57 14.21 10.11
CA GLY A 47 5.58 14.58 11.11
C GLY A 47 6.85 13.71 11.15
N LEU A 48 6.89 12.58 10.45
CA LEU A 48 8.08 11.72 10.37
C LEU A 48 8.89 11.90 9.08
N GLY A 49 8.33 12.60 8.09
CA GLY A 49 8.90 12.71 6.75
C GLY A 49 8.23 11.78 5.74
N SER A 50 8.79 11.70 4.54
CA SER A 50 8.28 10.84 3.45
C SER A 50 9.08 9.55 3.39
N TYR A 51 8.41 8.43 3.58
CA TYR A 51 9.02 7.09 3.50
C TYR A 51 8.44 6.33 2.32
N LYS A 52 9.35 5.74 1.55
CA LYS A 52 8.98 4.88 0.42
C LYS A 52 8.73 3.46 0.91
N PHE A 53 7.64 2.88 0.45
CA PHE A 53 7.33 1.47 0.67
C PHE A 53 7.58 0.68 -0.60
N THR A 54 8.26 -0.45 -0.44
CA THR A 54 8.51 -1.42 -1.50
C THR A 54 7.47 -2.53 -1.41
N ILE A 55 6.88 -2.89 -2.55
CA ILE A 55 5.94 -3.99 -2.69
C ILE A 55 6.65 -5.11 -3.41
N ASP A 56 7.06 -6.14 -2.68
CA ASP A 56 7.63 -7.35 -3.26
C ASP A 56 6.50 -8.30 -3.65
N GLN A 57 6.30 -8.44 -4.96
CA GLN A 57 5.26 -9.30 -5.51
C GLN A 57 5.57 -10.79 -5.38
N LEU A 58 6.84 -11.16 -5.22
CA LEU A 58 7.26 -12.56 -5.08
C LEU A 58 7.06 -13.06 -3.66
N SER A 59 7.60 -12.33 -2.67
CA SER A 59 7.42 -12.66 -1.25
C SER A 59 6.06 -12.23 -0.73
N ARG A 60 5.36 -11.33 -1.46
CA ARG A 60 4.11 -10.69 -1.05
C ARG A 60 4.25 -9.91 0.25
N GLU A 61 5.35 -9.18 0.36
CA GLU A 61 5.66 -8.31 1.48
C GLU A 61 5.63 -6.85 1.04
N ILE A 62 5.15 -5.99 1.94
CA ILE A 62 5.16 -4.54 1.80
C ILE A 62 5.96 -3.99 2.98
N TYR A 63 7.05 -3.32 2.69
CA TYR A 63 7.95 -2.80 3.74
C TYR A 63 8.63 -1.50 3.33
N ASN A 64 9.08 -0.74 4.31
CA ASN A 64 9.94 0.43 4.11
C ASN A 64 11.40 -0.01 4.16
N GLU A 65 12.19 0.41 3.16
CA GLU A 65 13.63 0.15 3.09
C GLU A 65 14.36 0.96 4.16
N ASP A 66 14.05 2.27 4.22
CA ASP A 66 14.57 3.17 5.24
C ASP A 66 13.73 3.05 6.50
N SER A 67 14.33 2.64 7.62
CA SER A 67 13.62 2.50 8.89
C SER A 67 13.12 3.84 9.41
N LEU A 68 11.92 3.85 9.98
CA LEU A 68 11.36 5.00 10.68
C LEU A 68 12.18 5.33 11.93
N PRO A 69 12.15 6.59 12.43
CA PRO A 69 12.84 6.97 13.65
C PRO A 69 12.41 6.16 14.88
N VAL A 70 13.26 6.07 15.89
CA VAL A 70 13.03 5.28 17.13
C VAL A 70 11.72 5.60 17.83
N HIS A 71 11.23 6.85 17.73
CA HIS A 71 9.97 7.26 18.38
C HIS A 71 8.72 7.00 17.52
N ALA A 72 8.87 6.41 16.33
CA ALA A 72 7.75 6.18 15.42
C ALA A 72 6.73 5.17 15.94
N ASP A 73 7.08 4.31 16.91
CA ASP A 73 6.17 3.34 17.52
C ASP A 73 4.88 3.98 18.08
N THR A 74 4.97 5.22 18.56
CA THR A 74 3.82 5.97 19.07
C THR A 74 2.93 6.57 17.98
N ILE A 75 3.38 6.50 16.73
CA ILE A 75 2.66 7.01 15.57
C ILE A 75 2.06 5.86 14.78
N ILE A 76 2.82 4.77 14.60
CA ILE A 76 2.37 3.62 13.82
C ILE A 76 1.35 2.74 14.55
N ASP A 77 1.05 3.02 15.83
CA ASP A 77 -0.04 2.36 16.57
C ASP A 77 -1.44 2.78 16.08
N LYS A 78 -1.53 3.95 15.43
CA LYS A 78 -2.76 4.54 14.88
C LYS A 78 -2.51 5.28 13.57
N ILE A 79 -1.84 4.61 12.63
CA ILE A 79 -1.49 5.21 11.35
C ILE A 79 -2.59 5.01 10.31
N LEU A 80 -2.73 5.96 9.40
CA LEU A 80 -3.64 5.86 8.26
C LEU A 80 -2.89 5.37 7.02
N ILE A 81 -3.59 4.59 6.20
CA ILE A 81 -3.13 4.27 4.86
C ILE A 81 -3.47 5.44 3.95
N LYS A 82 -2.45 6.12 3.43
CA LYS A 82 -2.62 7.24 2.49
C LYS A 82 -2.98 6.77 1.09
N THR A 83 -2.39 5.67 0.66
CA THR A 83 -2.59 5.10 -0.67
C THR A 83 -2.58 3.59 -0.59
N LEU A 84 -3.60 2.97 -1.18
CA LEU A 84 -3.67 1.53 -1.40
C LEU A 84 -4.40 1.29 -2.72
N THR A 85 -3.66 0.85 -3.74
CA THR A 85 -4.20 0.60 -5.07
C THR A 85 -3.97 -0.85 -5.45
N THR A 86 -5.02 -1.52 -5.86
CA THR A 86 -4.99 -2.90 -6.36
C THR A 86 -5.22 -2.92 -7.87
N ALA A 87 -4.80 -3.99 -8.54
CA ALA A 87 -5.11 -4.21 -9.95
C ALA A 87 -6.62 -4.35 -10.16
N SER A 88 -7.28 -5.08 -9.26
CA SER A 88 -8.75 -5.21 -9.25
C SER A 88 -9.25 -5.58 -7.85
N GLY A 89 -10.55 -5.42 -7.64
CA GLY A 89 -11.24 -5.98 -6.49
C GLY A 89 -11.10 -5.22 -5.18
N VAL A 90 -11.12 -5.95 -4.06
CA VAL A 90 -11.25 -5.40 -2.70
C VAL A 90 -10.18 -5.97 -1.79
N VAL A 91 -9.72 -5.16 -0.85
CA VAL A 91 -8.78 -5.56 0.21
C VAL A 91 -9.53 -5.80 1.50
N THR A 92 -9.24 -6.92 2.15
CA THR A 92 -9.76 -7.26 3.48
C THR A 92 -8.64 -7.48 4.48
N MET A 93 -8.95 -7.34 5.75
CA MET A 93 -8.10 -7.72 6.87
C MET A 93 -8.92 -8.51 7.89
N LYS A 94 -8.26 -9.24 8.76
CA LYS A 94 -8.94 -9.92 9.86
C LYS A 94 -9.37 -8.91 10.92
N ASP A 95 -10.65 -8.96 11.28
CA ASP A 95 -11.18 -8.22 12.41
C ASP A 95 -10.77 -8.88 13.74
N LYS A 96 -11.16 -8.27 14.87
CA LYS A 96 -10.88 -8.81 16.21
C LYS A 96 -11.51 -10.18 16.47
N SER A 97 -12.51 -10.55 15.69
CA SER A 97 -13.22 -11.84 15.77
C SER A 97 -12.64 -12.88 14.81
N GLY A 98 -11.64 -12.51 14.00
CA GLY A 98 -10.99 -13.38 13.02
C GLY A 98 -11.71 -13.47 11.68
N ASN A 99 -12.76 -12.68 11.45
CA ASN A 99 -13.49 -12.63 10.19
C ASN A 99 -12.83 -11.67 9.21
N ASP A 100 -13.00 -11.92 7.91
CA ASP A 100 -12.56 -10.99 6.87
C ASP A 100 -13.47 -9.76 6.86
N SER A 101 -12.90 -8.58 7.08
CA SER A 101 -13.56 -7.28 7.03
C SER A 101 -12.90 -6.41 5.98
N VAL A 102 -13.68 -5.66 5.21
CA VAL A 102 -13.15 -4.75 4.20
C VAL A 102 -12.26 -3.70 4.87
N LEU A 103 -11.06 -3.56 4.34
CA LEU A 103 -10.11 -2.56 4.83
C LEU A 103 -10.55 -1.16 4.38
N ASN A 104 -10.88 -0.32 5.35
CA ASN A 104 -11.20 1.08 5.11
C ASN A 104 -9.93 1.93 5.35
N ILE A 105 -9.44 2.59 4.32
CA ILE A 105 -8.23 3.43 4.40
C ILE A 105 -8.39 4.67 5.29
N ASN A 106 -9.65 5.05 5.64
CA ASN A 106 -9.92 6.15 6.57
C ASN A 106 -9.86 5.72 8.03
N ASP A 107 -9.76 4.42 8.30
CA ASP A 107 -9.62 3.90 9.65
C ASP A 107 -8.14 3.73 10.00
N SER A 108 -7.77 4.11 11.21
CA SER A 108 -6.42 3.93 11.70
C SER A 108 -6.12 2.45 11.99
N ILE A 109 -4.93 2.02 11.64
CA ILE A 109 -4.42 0.67 11.85
C ILE A 109 -3.19 0.67 12.74
N ASP A 110 -2.97 -0.42 13.47
CA ASP A 110 -1.78 -0.63 14.30
C ASP A 110 -0.75 -1.46 13.49
N LEU A 111 0.36 -0.82 13.13
CA LEU A 111 1.45 -1.43 12.38
C LEU A 111 2.72 -1.67 13.22
N ARG A 112 2.63 -1.66 14.55
CA ARG A 112 3.74 -2.07 15.43
C ARG A 112 4.08 -3.56 15.28
N LYS A 113 3.13 -4.32 14.73
CA LYS A 113 3.30 -5.73 14.37
C LYS A 113 2.97 -5.91 12.89
N GLU A 114 3.48 -6.99 12.31
CA GLU A 114 3.13 -7.40 10.96
C GLU A 114 1.59 -7.51 10.81
N LEU A 115 1.06 -6.86 9.78
CA LEU A 115 -0.36 -6.93 9.42
C LEU A 115 -0.52 -7.73 8.13
N THR A 116 -1.35 -8.76 8.16
CA THR A 116 -1.73 -9.50 6.96
C THR A 116 -3.02 -8.92 6.39
N ILE A 117 -2.98 -8.58 5.11
CA ILE A 117 -4.14 -8.16 4.32
C ILE A 117 -4.36 -9.15 3.18
N LYS A 118 -5.61 -9.29 2.74
CA LYS A 118 -5.98 -10.19 1.65
C LYS A 118 -6.67 -9.40 0.55
N VAL A 119 -6.20 -9.55 -0.67
CA VAL A 119 -6.80 -8.96 -1.86
C VAL A 119 -7.67 -9.99 -2.56
N TRP A 120 -8.91 -9.63 -2.82
CA TRP A 120 -9.87 -10.41 -3.57
C TRP A 120 -10.02 -9.80 -4.95
N SER A 121 -9.72 -10.54 -6.00
CA SER A 121 -9.95 -10.07 -7.37
C SER A 121 -11.43 -9.91 -7.67
N THR A 122 -11.77 -9.19 -8.73
CA THR A 122 -13.18 -9.06 -9.15
C THR A 122 -13.78 -10.40 -9.58
N GLU A 123 -12.98 -11.32 -10.17
CA GLU A 123 -13.43 -12.69 -10.43
C GLU A 123 -13.73 -13.48 -9.15
N ALA A 124 -12.90 -13.32 -8.11
CA ALA A 124 -13.13 -13.99 -6.83
C ALA A 124 -14.40 -13.48 -6.16
N LEU A 125 -14.64 -12.16 -6.20
CA LEU A 125 -15.84 -11.54 -5.64
C LEU A 125 -17.11 -11.93 -6.40
N ALA A 126 -17.02 -12.12 -7.71
CA ALA A 126 -18.13 -12.57 -8.55
C ALA A 126 -18.42 -14.09 -8.43
N GLY A 127 -17.55 -14.83 -7.73
CA GLY A 127 -17.68 -16.28 -7.60
C GLY A 127 -17.27 -17.07 -8.85
N ILE A 128 -16.67 -16.40 -9.86
CA ILE A 128 -16.18 -17.03 -11.09
C ILE A 128 -14.95 -17.88 -10.77
N SER A 129 -13.99 -17.30 -10.06
CA SER A 129 -12.75 -17.94 -9.66
C SER A 129 -12.45 -17.64 -8.18
N PRO A 130 -13.07 -18.34 -7.23
CA PRO A 130 -12.98 -18.02 -5.79
C PRO A 130 -11.56 -18.02 -5.22
N ASN A 131 -10.63 -18.71 -5.88
CA ASN A 131 -9.24 -18.84 -5.46
C ASN A 131 -8.33 -17.70 -5.95
N GLN A 132 -8.85 -16.74 -6.74
CA GLN A 132 -8.09 -15.59 -7.23
C GLN A 132 -7.97 -14.51 -6.14
N THR A 133 -7.21 -14.86 -5.11
CA THR A 133 -6.90 -14.01 -3.97
C THR A 133 -5.39 -14.02 -3.71
N LYS A 134 -4.86 -12.93 -3.16
CA LYS A 134 -3.45 -12.84 -2.71
C LYS A 134 -3.39 -12.25 -1.31
N GLU A 135 -2.57 -12.84 -0.47
CA GLU A 135 -2.28 -12.31 0.86
C GLU A 135 -0.95 -11.56 0.83
N TYR A 136 -0.93 -10.38 1.42
CA TYR A 136 0.26 -9.55 1.59
C TYR A 136 0.49 -9.28 3.07
N LYS A 137 1.77 -9.19 3.44
CA LYS A 137 2.22 -8.85 4.78
C LYS A 137 2.78 -7.45 4.79
N ILE A 138 2.21 -6.57 5.59
CA ILE A 138 2.72 -5.21 5.78
C ILE A 138 3.62 -5.22 7.02
N LYS A 139 4.87 -4.83 6.83
CA LYS A 139 5.87 -4.73 7.88
C LYS A 139 6.48 -3.35 7.86
N VAL A 140 6.38 -2.64 8.98
CA VAL A 140 7.01 -1.34 9.15
C VAL A 140 8.30 -1.50 9.96
N ASN A 141 9.42 -1.12 9.35
CA ASN A 141 10.71 -1.14 10.00
C ASN A 141 10.92 0.18 10.76
N VAL A 142 11.27 0.09 12.05
CA VAL A 142 11.58 1.21 12.93
C VAL A 142 12.97 1.00 13.51
N HIS A 143 13.77 2.06 13.62
CA HIS A 143 15.08 1.99 14.26
C HIS A 143 14.94 1.61 15.74
N LYS A 144 15.70 0.61 16.17
CA LYS A 144 15.77 0.21 17.59
C LYS A 144 16.60 1.19 18.43
N HIS A 145 17.55 1.85 17.80
CA HIS A 145 18.44 2.84 18.38
C HIS A 145 18.56 4.00 17.41
N ASP A 146 18.73 5.20 17.95
CA ASP A 146 18.98 6.37 17.13
C ASP A 146 20.32 6.20 16.40
N PRO A 147 20.33 6.15 15.05
CA PRO A 147 21.54 5.94 14.28
C PRO A 147 22.54 7.10 14.44
N ASP A 148 22.06 8.30 14.81
CA ASP A 148 22.89 9.49 15.00
C ASP A 148 23.43 9.61 16.43
N SER A 149 23.00 8.72 17.35
CA SER A 149 23.51 8.71 18.72
C SER A 149 24.78 7.88 18.84
N LEU A 150 25.84 8.49 19.40
CA LEU A 150 27.06 7.79 19.76
C LEU A 150 26.77 6.85 20.93
N ARG A 151 26.91 5.56 20.71
CA ARG A 151 26.70 4.54 21.75
C ARG A 151 28.03 3.89 22.06
N TRP A 152 28.44 4.01 23.32
CA TRP A 152 29.62 3.35 23.88
C TRP A 152 29.18 2.06 24.56
N ASP A 153 29.53 0.93 24.01
CA ASP A 153 29.32 -0.35 24.68
C ASP A 153 30.62 -0.77 25.35
N TYR A 154 30.51 -1.25 26.59
CA TYR A 154 31.66 -1.76 27.32
C TYR A 154 32.07 -3.12 26.73
N VAL A 155 33.26 -3.14 26.10
CA VAL A 155 33.77 -4.35 25.41
C VAL A 155 34.59 -5.25 26.36
N GLY A 156 34.94 -4.78 27.53
CA GLY A 156 35.73 -5.50 28.53
C GLY A 156 36.81 -4.64 29.17
N LYS A 157 37.38 -5.11 30.27
CA LYS A 157 38.58 -4.49 30.85
C LYS A 157 39.81 -4.80 30.00
N MET A 158 40.58 -3.78 29.66
CA MET A 158 41.95 -4.02 29.27
C MET A 158 42.68 -4.69 30.43
N GLN A 159 43.54 -5.64 30.11
CA GLN A 159 44.32 -6.36 31.10
C GLN A 159 45.09 -5.36 31.95
N ASP A 160 45.06 -5.51 33.30
CA ASP A 160 45.73 -4.62 34.25
C ASP A 160 47.28 -4.73 34.22
N GLU A 161 47.84 -5.43 33.24
CA GLU A 161 49.28 -5.51 33.03
C GLU A 161 49.82 -4.23 32.37
N ILE A 162 50.85 -3.66 32.99
CA ILE A 162 51.58 -2.52 32.44
C ILE A 162 52.28 -2.99 31.16
N ILE A 163 51.72 -2.61 30.02
CA ILE A 163 52.39 -2.85 28.73
C ILE A 163 53.32 -1.68 28.49
N GLY A 164 54.62 -1.96 28.38
CA GLY A 164 55.68 -0.95 28.26
C GLY A 164 55.59 -0.07 27.01
N GLU A 165 54.98 -0.54 25.94
CA GLU A 165 54.67 0.22 24.73
C GLU A 165 53.26 -0.11 24.23
N GLN A 166 52.43 0.91 24.01
CA GLN A 166 51.15 0.78 23.37
C GLN A 166 51.20 1.46 22.00
N LYS A 167 50.71 0.75 20.97
CA LYS A 167 50.57 1.28 19.63
C LYS A 167 49.12 1.11 19.16
N THR A 168 48.50 2.22 18.89
CA THR A 168 47.16 2.23 18.28
C THR A 168 47.29 2.16 16.76
N ILE A 169 46.65 1.23 16.14
CA ILE A 169 46.59 1.11 14.67
C ILE A 169 45.13 1.30 14.26
N GLU A 170 44.92 2.28 13.43
CA GLU A 170 43.61 2.45 12.78
C GLU A 170 43.49 1.43 11.67
N PHE A 171 42.39 0.64 11.71
CA PHE A 171 42.08 -0.30 10.69
C PHE A 171 40.60 -0.12 10.27
N ASN A 172 40.37 0.19 9.00
CA ASN A 172 39.06 0.47 8.44
C ASN A 172 38.25 1.52 9.20
N ASN A 173 38.86 2.66 9.54
CA ASN A 173 38.26 3.77 10.33
C ASN A 173 37.72 3.33 11.70
N LYS A 174 38.26 2.25 12.28
CA LYS A 174 38.03 1.84 13.66
C LYS A 174 39.33 1.85 14.42
N ILE A 175 39.31 2.49 15.58
CA ILE A 175 40.40 2.52 16.54
C ILE A 175 40.29 1.33 17.46
#